data_994d133a2468e711b1702bf328a3aec0
#
_entry.id   994d133a2468e711b1702bf328a3aec0
#
_cell.length_a   1.000
_cell.length_b   1.000
_cell.length_c   1.000
_cell.angle_alpha   90.00
_cell.angle_beta   90.00
_cell.angle_gamma   90.00
#
_symmetry.space_group_name_H-M   'P 1'
#
loop_
_entity.id
_entity.type
_entity.pdbx_description
1 polymer ?
#
loop_
_entity_poly.entity_id
_entity_poly.type
_entity_poly.pdbx_seq_one_letter_code
_entity_poly.pdbx_strand_id
1 'polypeptide(L)'
;MTWVVAKFGGSSMADAKAIRRSASVAQNRKANVVIVSATYGTTNQLLELIDIALAGNENKRDQLFNDLYNRHLSIAQALELSDEDSNQVHELLLEIKALAKGITLLGDYSFRAKDNLLSHGERLSSIFMQKALSQCLDQEVLLVDARKIIATNNHYGS
;
A
#
# COMPACT_ATOMS: atom_id res chain seq x y z
N MET A 1 11.38 -29.93 1.12
CA MET A 1 11.25 -28.62 0.44
C MET A 1 11.41 -27.53 1.48
N THR A 2 12.37 -26.62 1.34
CA THR A 2 12.55 -25.49 2.28
C THR A 2 11.83 -24.28 1.72
N TRP A 3 10.85 -23.75 2.45
CA TRP A 3 10.18 -22.50 2.08
C TRP A 3 11.03 -21.29 2.48
N VAL A 4 11.22 -20.37 1.57
CA VAL A 4 11.90 -19.10 1.81
C VAL A 4 10.88 -17.97 1.82
N VAL A 5 10.79 -17.26 2.93
CA VAL A 5 9.93 -16.08 3.08
C VAL A 5 10.83 -14.85 3.12
N ALA A 6 10.61 -13.90 2.23
CA ALA A 6 11.31 -12.62 2.21
C ALA A 6 10.37 -11.49 2.65
N LYS A 7 10.81 -10.69 3.65
CA LYS A 7 10.04 -9.52 4.13
C LYS A 7 10.79 -8.24 3.83
N PHE A 8 10.12 -7.29 3.20
CA PHE A 8 10.65 -5.97 2.86
C PHE A 8 9.91 -4.86 3.61
N GLY A 9 10.68 -4.04 4.32
CA GLY A 9 10.15 -2.88 5.04
C GLY A 9 9.99 -1.65 4.16
N GLY A 10 9.46 -0.56 4.72
CA GLY A 10 9.14 0.67 3.98
C GLY A 10 10.32 1.27 3.22
N SER A 11 11.54 1.26 3.76
CA SER A 11 12.74 1.75 3.05
C SER A 11 13.08 0.93 1.80
N SER A 12 12.77 -0.37 1.81
CA SER A 12 12.92 -1.25 0.66
C SER A 12 11.82 -1.07 -0.38
N MET A 13 10.76 -0.35 -0.02
CA MET A 13 9.59 -0.02 -0.83
C MET A 13 9.48 1.49 -1.12
N ALA A 14 10.57 2.25 -0.99
CA ALA A 14 10.53 3.71 -1.03
C ALA A 14 10.10 4.28 -2.40
N ASP A 15 10.58 3.69 -3.47
CA ASP A 15 10.36 4.10 -4.86
C ASP A 15 10.48 2.90 -5.82
N ALA A 16 10.24 3.12 -7.09
CA ALA A 16 10.33 2.07 -8.12
C ALA A 16 11.71 1.39 -8.18
N LYS A 17 12.79 2.15 -7.95
CA LYS A 17 14.17 1.61 -7.95
C LYS A 17 14.40 0.68 -6.75
N ALA A 18 13.96 1.11 -5.56
CA ALA A 18 14.04 0.29 -4.35
C ALA A 18 13.20 -0.99 -4.48
N ILE A 19 11.99 -0.89 -5.05
CA ILE A 19 11.09 -2.01 -5.29
C ILE A 19 11.70 -3.01 -6.27
N ARG A 20 12.24 -2.57 -7.41
CA ARG A 20 12.94 -3.45 -8.36
C ARG A 20 14.14 -4.14 -7.73
N ARG A 21 14.93 -3.43 -6.92
CA ARG A 21 16.04 -4.03 -6.17
C ARG A 21 15.55 -5.10 -5.19
N SER A 22 14.47 -4.83 -4.48
CA SER A 22 13.86 -5.79 -3.55
C SER A 22 13.35 -7.04 -4.27
N ALA A 23 12.72 -6.88 -5.44
CA ALA A 23 12.30 -8.00 -6.29
C ALA A 23 13.49 -8.84 -6.74
N SER A 24 14.59 -8.21 -7.17
CA SER A 24 15.82 -8.93 -7.54
C SER A 24 16.44 -9.69 -6.36
N VAL A 25 16.40 -9.13 -5.16
CA VAL A 25 16.86 -9.84 -3.94
C VAL A 25 15.97 -11.05 -3.66
N ALA A 26 14.64 -10.91 -3.77
CA ALA A 26 13.70 -12.02 -3.58
C ALA A 26 13.96 -13.14 -4.60
N GLN A 27 14.16 -12.79 -5.87
CA GLN A 27 14.53 -13.73 -6.95
C GLN A 27 15.83 -14.47 -6.64
N ASN A 28 16.91 -13.74 -6.31
CA ASN A 28 18.20 -14.33 -6.01
C ASN A 28 18.19 -15.28 -4.82
N ARG A 29 17.29 -15.01 -3.86
CA ARG A 29 17.07 -15.86 -2.68
C ARG A 29 16.07 -16.97 -2.93
N LYS A 30 15.49 -17.07 -4.13
CA LYS A 30 14.44 -18.04 -4.49
C LYS A 30 13.27 -18.01 -3.49
N ALA A 31 12.84 -16.79 -3.13
CA ALA A 31 11.75 -16.61 -2.19
C ALA A 31 10.44 -17.18 -2.75
N ASN A 32 9.77 -18.02 -1.97
CA ASN A 32 8.47 -18.59 -2.30
C ASN A 32 7.33 -17.65 -1.90
N VAL A 33 7.56 -16.86 -0.85
CA VAL A 33 6.61 -15.87 -0.33
C VAL A 33 7.33 -14.55 -0.12
N VAL A 34 6.73 -13.48 -0.60
CA VAL A 34 7.24 -12.10 -0.39
C VAL A 34 6.22 -11.30 0.38
N ILE A 35 6.63 -10.72 1.49
CA ILE A 35 5.80 -9.87 2.36
C ILE A 35 6.35 -8.44 2.28
N VAL A 36 5.46 -7.48 2.07
CA VAL A 36 5.82 -6.07 1.95
C VAL A 36 5.11 -5.21 3.01
N SER A 37 5.76 -4.15 3.42
CA SER A 37 5.14 -3.04 4.14
C SER A 37 4.68 -1.97 3.14
N ALA A 38 3.92 -0.98 3.61
CA ALA A 38 3.62 0.22 2.84
C ALA A 38 4.90 0.88 2.28
N THR A 39 4.78 1.65 1.22
CA THR A 39 5.89 2.48 0.71
C THR A 39 6.38 3.44 1.79
N TYR A 40 7.66 3.82 1.73
CA TYR A 40 8.29 4.65 2.77
C TYR A 40 7.46 5.88 3.11
N GLY A 41 7.20 6.06 4.41
CA GLY A 41 6.44 7.21 4.93
C GLY A 41 4.91 7.15 4.72
N THR A 42 4.38 6.21 3.95
CA THR A 42 2.94 6.14 3.64
C THR A 42 2.09 5.94 4.89
N THR A 43 2.47 5.04 5.78
CA THR A 43 1.70 4.81 7.02
C THR A 43 1.59 6.08 7.86
N ASN A 44 2.70 6.84 7.99
CA ASN A 44 2.68 8.11 8.70
C ASN A 44 1.81 9.16 8.00
N GLN A 45 1.86 9.24 6.66
CA GLN A 45 1.00 10.14 5.89
C GLN A 45 -0.49 9.78 6.02
N LEU A 46 -0.83 8.48 6.08
CA LEU A 46 -2.21 8.04 6.29
C LEU A 46 -2.69 8.37 7.70
N LEU A 47 -1.84 8.24 8.73
CA LEU A 47 -2.16 8.68 10.09
C LEU A 47 -2.37 10.19 10.15
N GLU A 48 -1.47 10.97 9.58
CA GLU A 48 -1.59 12.43 9.49
C GLU A 48 -2.86 12.85 8.73
N LEU A 49 -3.23 12.11 7.66
CA LEU A 49 -4.45 12.35 6.89
C LEU A 49 -5.71 12.16 7.76
N ILE A 50 -5.71 11.15 8.64
CA ILE A 50 -6.80 10.94 9.61
C ILE A 50 -6.88 12.11 10.57
N ASP A 51 -5.76 12.55 11.14
CA ASP A 51 -5.72 13.64 12.12
C ASP A 51 -6.21 14.97 11.50
N ILE A 52 -5.77 15.27 10.28
CA ILE A 52 -6.19 16.46 9.53
C ILE A 52 -7.69 16.38 9.17
N ALA A 53 -8.18 15.20 8.77
CA ALA A 53 -9.57 14.97 8.44
C ALA A 53 -10.47 15.17 9.68
N LEU A 54 -10.04 14.63 10.82
CA LEU A 54 -10.72 14.76 12.11
C LEU A 54 -10.79 16.22 12.58
N ALA A 55 -9.73 17.00 12.33
CA ALA A 55 -9.70 18.43 12.61
C ALA A 55 -10.57 19.28 11.65
N GLY A 56 -11.20 18.68 10.65
CA GLY A 56 -12.06 19.37 9.69
C GLY A 56 -11.32 20.26 8.69
N ASN A 57 -9.98 20.11 8.56
CA ASN A 57 -9.19 20.95 7.67
C ASN A 57 -9.16 20.38 6.24
N GLU A 58 -10.18 20.71 5.47
CA GLU A 58 -10.38 20.18 4.12
C GLU A 58 -9.22 20.51 3.17
N ASN A 59 -8.71 21.73 3.22
CA ASN A 59 -7.63 22.16 2.34
C ASN A 59 -6.33 21.36 2.58
N LYS A 60 -5.95 21.21 3.85
CA LYS A 60 -4.75 20.39 4.19
C LYS A 60 -4.95 18.93 3.89
N ARG A 61 -6.17 18.38 4.16
CA ARG A 61 -6.52 17.01 3.82
C ARG A 61 -6.34 16.75 2.32
N ASP A 62 -6.90 17.62 1.48
CA ASP A 62 -6.85 17.45 0.03
C ASP A 62 -5.43 17.65 -0.51
N GLN A 63 -4.64 18.55 0.07
CA GLN A 63 -3.24 18.72 -0.28
C GLN A 63 -2.43 17.46 0.05
N LEU A 64 -2.49 16.97 1.28
CA LEU A 64 -1.76 15.77 1.70
C LEU A 64 -2.18 14.53 0.89
N PHE A 65 -3.48 14.41 0.59
CA PHE A 65 -3.97 13.35 -0.28
C PHE A 65 -3.37 13.47 -1.69
N ASN A 66 -3.33 14.65 -2.28
CA ASN A 66 -2.76 14.86 -3.62
C ASN A 66 -1.26 14.51 -3.66
N ASP A 67 -0.49 14.84 -2.62
CA ASP A 67 0.91 14.47 -2.52
C ASP A 67 1.09 12.95 -2.47
N LEU A 68 0.29 12.28 -1.66
CA LEU A 68 0.27 10.81 -1.58
C LEU A 68 -0.14 10.17 -2.91
N TYR A 69 -1.17 10.69 -3.54
CA TYR A 69 -1.70 10.24 -4.83
C TYR A 69 -0.64 10.34 -5.93
N ASN A 70 -0.06 11.54 -6.11
CA ASN A 70 0.93 11.79 -7.15
C ASN A 70 2.19 10.94 -6.98
N ARG A 71 2.64 10.73 -5.75
CA ARG A 71 3.77 9.86 -5.44
C ARG A 71 3.50 8.42 -5.86
N HIS A 72 2.34 7.86 -5.53
CA HIS A 72 2.01 6.49 -5.90
C HIS A 72 1.81 6.31 -7.41
N LEU A 73 1.22 7.31 -8.09
CA LEU A 73 1.15 7.29 -9.56
C LEU A 73 2.54 7.35 -10.21
N SER A 74 3.47 8.14 -9.66
CA SER A 74 4.85 8.19 -10.16
C SER A 74 5.54 6.83 -10.02
N ILE A 75 5.31 6.10 -8.92
CA ILE A 75 5.84 4.74 -8.72
C ILE A 75 5.20 3.78 -9.74
N ALA A 76 3.87 3.83 -9.91
CA ALA A 76 3.14 3.01 -10.87
C ALA A 76 3.67 3.20 -12.30
N GLN A 77 3.83 4.45 -12.73
CA GLN A 77 4.37 4.79 -14.02
C GLN A 77 5.81 4.31 -14.20
N ALA A 78 6.66 4.52 -13.20
CA ALA A 78 8.07 4.11 -13.26
C ALA A 78 8.24 2.57 -13.25
N LEU A 79 7.28 1.83 -12.70
CA LEU A 79 7.23 0.35 -12.76
C LEU A 79 6.55 -0.17 -14.03
N GLU A 80 5.99 0.71 -14.86
CA GLU A 80 5.29 0.35 -16.10
C GLU A 80 4.12 -0.61 -15.82
N LEU A 81 3.25 -0.24 -14.87
CA LEU A 81 2.07 -1.03 -14.57
C LEU A 81 1.17 -1.17 -15.81
N SER A 82 0.48 -2.30 -15.90
CA SER A 82 -0.59 -2.48 -16.88
C SER A 82 -1.75 -1.48 -16.61
N ASP A 83 -2.63 -1.29 -17.60
CA ASP A 83 -3.82 -0.46 -17.39
C ASP A 83 -4.70 -1.02 -16.28
N GLU A 84 -4.81 -2.34 -16.16
CA GLU A 84 -5.58 -3.01 -15.11
C GLU A 84 -4.98 -2.73 -13.72
N ASP A 85 -3.67 -2.93 -13.53
CA ASP A 85 -2.99 -2.68 -12.26
C ASP A 85 -3.02 -1.18 -11.91
N SER A 86 -2.88 -0.31 -12.91
CA SER A 86 -2.96 1.15 -12.74
C SER A 86 -4.35 1.57 -12.28
N ASN A 87 -5.41 0.97 -12.82
CA ASN A 87 -6.78 1.20 -12.37
C ASN A 87 -6.99 0.71 -10.95
N GLN A 88 -6.45 -0.45 -10.57
CA GLN A 88 -6.51 -0.92 -9.17
C GLN A 88 -5.82 0.04 -8.20
N VAL A 89 -4.65 0.56 -8.56
CA VAL A 89 -3.94 1.59 -7.76
C VAL A 89 -4.79 2.84 -7.63
N HIS A 90 -5.39 3.29 -8.74
CA HIS A 90 -6.28 4.46 -8.73
C HIS A 90 -7.50 4.27 -7.82
N GLU A 91 -8.17 3.13 -7.91
CA GLU A 91 -9.31 2.80 -7.06
C GLU A 91 -8.94 2.80 -5.57
N LEU A 92 -7.81 2.17 -5.20
CA LEU A 92 -7.33 2.18 -3.82
C LEU A 92 -7.06 3.59 -3.29
N LEU A 93 -6.50 4.46 -4.13
CA LEU A 93 -6.25 5.85 -3.77
C LEU A 93 -7.57 6.62 -3.61
N LEU A 94 -8.57 6.36 -4.45
CA LEU A 94 -9.90 6.97 -4.31
C LEU A 94 -10.64 6.48 -3.05
N GLU A 95 -10.47 5.20 -2.67
CA GLU A 95 -10.99 4.67 -1.39
C GLU A 95 -10.40 5.44 -0.19
N ILE A 96 -9.08 5.70 -0.19
CA ILE A 96 -8.42 6.53 0.84
C ILE A 96 -9.07 7.92 0.91
N LYS A 97 -9.28 8.57 -0.24
CA LYS A 97 -9.90 9.89 -0.33
C LYS A 97 -11.32 9.88 0.23
N ALA A 98 -12.11 8.88 -0.12
CA ALA A 98 -13.48 8.74 0.35
C ALA A 98 -13.54 8.53 1.87
N LEU A 99 -12.67 7.67 2.43
CA LEU A 99 -12.58 7.44 3.87
C LEU A 99 -12.18 8.72 4.62
N ALA A 100 -11.17 9.45 4.14
CA ALA A 100 -10.75 10.71 4.75
C ALA A 100 -11.87 11.78 4.71
N LYS A 101 -12.59 11.88 3.60
CA LYS A 101 -13.78 12.76 3.51
C LYS A 101 -14.87 12.33 4.48
N GLY A 102 -15.14 11.04 4.62
CA GLY A 102 -16.09 10.51 5.58
C GLY A 102 -15.74 10.90 7.02
N ILE A 103 -14.47 10.78 7.42
CA ILE A 103 -13.97 11.22 8.74
C ILE A 103 -14.21 12.72 8.92
N THR A 104 -13.91 13.55 7.91
CA THR A 104 -14.15 15.01 7.98
C THR A 104 -15.63 15.33 8.19
N LEU A 105 -16.53 14.65 7.48
CA LEU A 105 -17.99 14.91 7.58
C LEU A 105 -18.59 14.46 8.91
N LEU A 106 -18.10 13.34 9.45
CA LEU A 106 -18.57 12.78 10.71
C LEU A 106 -17.94 13.44 11.94
N GLY A 107 -16.74 14.02 11.80
CA GLY A 107 -15.94 14.51 12.91
C GLY A 107 -15.48 13.41 13.88
N ASP A 108 -15.51 12.14 13.41
CA ASP A 108 -15.16 10.95 14.19
C ASP A 108 -14.79 9.78 13.28
N TYR A 109 -14.15 8.74 13.85
CA TYR A 109 -13.88 7.48 13.16
C TYR A 109 -13.83 6.30 14.14
N SER A 110 -14.21 5.11 13.68
CA SER A 110 -13.99 3.87 14.42
C SER A 110 -12.56 3.32 14.20
N PHE A 111 -12.05 2.55 15.17
CA PHE A 111 -10.77 1.82 14.99
C PHE A 111 -10.78 0.95 13.72
N ARG A 112 -11.90 0.33 13.39
CA ARG A 112 -12.08 -0.41 12.14
C ARG A 112 -11.87 0.46 10.90
N ALA A 113 -12.40 1.69 10.89
CA ALA A 113 -12.21 2.63 9.77
C ALA A 113 -10.74 3.05 9.64
N LYS A 114 -10.06 3.29 10.78
CA LYS A 114 -8.63 3.57 10.84
C LYS A 114 -7.81 2.42 10.26
N ASP A 115 -8.01 1.19 10.75
CA ASP A 115 -7.27 0.01 10.30
C ASP A 115 -7.51 -0.25 8.80
N ASN A 116 -8.76 -0.07 8.33
CA ASN A 116 -9.08 -0.16 6.91
C ASN A 116 -8.29 0.87 6.10
N LEU A 117 -8.29 2.14 6.51
CA LEU A 117 -7.55 3.20 5.82
C LEU A 117 -6.05 2.92 5.78
N LEU A 118 -5.46 2.51 6.89
CA LEU A 118 -4.03 2.18 6.97
C LEU A 118 -3.66 1.00 6.08
N SER A 119 -4.51 -0.02 5.96
CA SER A 119 -4.26 -1.21 5.14
C SER A 119 -4.06 -0.91 3.65
N HIS A 120 -4.49 0.25 3.17
CA HIS A 120 -4.30 0.65 1.77
C HIS A 120 -2.82 0.85 1.43
N GLY A 121 -1.98 1.22 2.40
CA GLY A 121 -0.54 1.37 2.18
C GLY A 121 0.12 0.06 1.74
N GLU A 122 -0.17 -1.03 2.43
CA GLU A 122 0.34 -2.36 2.11
C GLU A 122 -0.30 -2.93 0.84
N ARG A 123 -1.58 -2.65 0.59
CA ARG A 123 -2.28 -3.08 -0.64
C ARG A 123 -1.64 -2.44 -1.88
N LEU A 124 -1.36 -1.14 -1.85
CA LEU A 124 -0.64 -0.43 -2.92
C LEU A 124 0.75 -1.02 -3.16
N SER A 125 1.53 -1.21 -2.09
CA SER A 125 2.87 -1.81 -2.16
C SER A 125 2.85 -3.21 -2.75
N SER A 126 1.82 -4.00 -2.44
CA SER A 126 1.70 -5.38 -2.93
C SER A 126 1.54 -5.43 -4.45
N ILE A 127 0.76 -4.52 -5.04
CA ILE A 127 0.61 -4.38 -6.50
C ILE A 127 1.96 -4.02 -7.13
N PHE A 128 2.68 -3.06 -6.56
CA PHE A 128 3.98 -2.64 -7.06
C PHE A 128 5.01 -3.76 -7.00
N MET A 129 5.05 -4.52 -5.90
CA MET A 129 5.98 -5.65 -5.75
C MET A 129 5.61 -6.79 -6.69
N GLN A 130 4.33 -7.11 -6.86
CA GLN A 130 3.88 -8.12 -7.82
C GLN A 130 4.39 -7.79 -9.22
N LYS A 131 4.21 -6.53 -9.67
CA LYS A 131 4.71 -6.08 -10.98
C LYS A 131 6.21 -6.23 -11.11
N ALA A 132 6.98 -5.77 -10.11
CA ALA A 132 8.43 -5.86 -10.14
C ALA A 132 8.93 -7.32 -10.14
N LEU A 133 8.27 -8.21 -9.40
CA LEU A 133 8.58 -9.64 -9.42
C LEU A 133 8.24 -10.27 -10.76
N SER A 134 7.10 -9.95 -11.36
CA SER A 134 6.71 -10.45 -12.70
C SER A 134 7.67 -10.00 -13.80
N GLN A 135 8.35 -8.86 -13.62
CA GLN A 135 9.38 -8.39 -14.57
C GLN A 135 10.71 -9.15 -14.47
N CYS A 136 11.01 -9.77 -13.34
CA CYS A 136 12.27 -10.47 -13.12
C CYS A 136 12.14 -11.99 -12.97
N LEU A 137 10.93 -12.52 -12.79
CA LEU A 137 10.69 -13.95 -12.67
C LEU A 137 10.03 -14.48 -13.94
N ASP A 138 10.50 -15.66 -14.39
CA ASP A 138 9.93 -16.38 -15.54
C ASP A 138 8.81 -17.33 -15.06
N GLN A 139 7.95 -16.84 -14.18
CA GLN A 139 6.83 -17.58 -13.60
C GLN A 139 5.72 -16.63 -13.14
N GLU A 140 4.52 -17.17 -13.01
CA GLU A 140 3.37 -16.40 -12.49
C GLU A 140 3.60 -15.97 -11.03
N VAL A 141 3.28 -14.71 -10.74
CA VAL A 141 3.33 -14.13 -9.39
C VAL A 141 1.92 -13.84 -8.91
N LEU A 142 1.45 -14.61 -7.93
CA LEU A 142 0.14 -14.44 -7.35
C LEU A 142 0.14 -13.32 -6.31
N LEU A 143 -0.79 -12.37 -6.44
CA LEU A 143 -1.07 -11.38 -5.42
C LEU A 143 -2.10 -11.93 -4.43
N VAL A 144 -1.71 -11.99 -3.16
CA VAL A 144 -2.58 -12.51 -2.08
C VAL A 144 -2.85 -11.39 -1.07
N ASP A 145 -4.12 -11.03 -0.90
CA ASP A 145 -4.55 -10.11 0.16
C ASP A 145 -4.57 -10.87 1.50
N ALA A 146 -3.64 -10.51 2.39
CA ALA A 146 -3.50 -11.13 3.71
C ALA A 146 -4.80 -11.11 4.53
N ARG A 147 -5.67 -10.11 4.34
CA ARG A 147 -6.97 -9.99 5.02
C ARG A 147 -7.95 -11.11 4.65
N LYS A 148 -7.72 -11.80 3.52
CA LYS A 148 -8.55 -12.94 3.07
C LYS A 148 -8.07 -14.29 3.61
N ILE A 149 -6.83 -14.37 4.11
CA ILE A 149 -6.22 -15.62 4.56
C ILE A 149 -5.88 -15.62 6.05
N ILE A 150 -5.73 -14.44 6.67
CA ILE A 150 -5.45 -14.32 8.11
C ILE A 150 -6.74 -13.88 8.80
N ALA A 151 -7.28 -14.76 9.63
CA ALA A 151 -8.42 -14.42 10.46
C ALA A 151 -7.94 -13.79 11.77
N THR A 152 -8.47 -12.62 12.09
CA THR A 152 -8.24 -11.92 13.36
C THR A 152 -9.57 -11.80 14.12
N ASN A 153 -9.50 -11.43 15.40
CA ASN A 153 -10.67 -11.06 16.17
C ASN A 153 -11.17 -9.65 15.83
N ASN A 154 -12.27 -9.22 16.45
CA ASN A 154 -12.87 -7.89 16.23
C ASN A 154 -12.29 -6.79 17.14
N HIS A 155 -11.13 -7.02 17.79
CA HIS A 155 -10.47 -6.02 18.61
C HIS A 155 -9.55 -5.17 17.74
N TYR A 156 -10.13 -4.16 17.08
CA TYR A 156 -9.40 -3.24 16.21
C TYR A 156 -8.56 -2.26 17.02
N GLY A 157 -7.38 -1.90 16.51
CA GLY A 157 -6.49 -0.90 17.10
C GLY A 157 -5.67 -1.39 18.29
N SER A 158 -5.56 -2.70 18.50
CA SER A 158 -4.72 -3.31 19.56
C SER A 158 -3.38 -3.81 19.00
#